data_3f3c7a675d3f6d8cb8708cdb69bfdb64
#
_entry.id   3f3c7a675d3f6d8cb8708cdb69bfdb64
#
_cell.length_a   1.000
_cell.length_b   1.000
_cell.length_c   1.000
_cell.angle_alpha   90.00
_cell.angle_beta   90.00
_cell.angle_gamma   90.00
#
_symmetry.space_group_name_H-M   'P 1'
#
loop_
_entity.id
_entity.type
_entity.pdbx_description
1 polymer ?
#
loop_
_entity_poly.entity_id
_entity_poly.type
_entity_poly.pdbx_seq_one_letter_code
_entity_poly.pdbx_strand_id
1 'polypeptide(L)'
;MPSAPVLETAQSPFEDETSAPAAAGAPAALEPHAAPVLHLVPAATAVPTASVTIPSEPTARIHWIGSFVYDRHPADLYADIVAGAPDLVVVDARYAETYALEHLPGAVNLPWRDIDETTTAHLSREALYVIYCWNASCHASTKTAQRLEALGFNVKELHGGLQDWKKQGFPTERE
;
A
#
# COMPACT_ATOMS: atom_id res chain seq x y z
N MET A 1 -63.93 -12.35 -6.56
CA MET A 1 -63.01 -12.55 -5.44
C MET A 1 -62.17 -13.76 -5.75
N PRO A 2 -60.95 -13.66 -6.29
CA PRO A 2 -60.03 -14.79 -6.32
C PRO A 2 -59.02 -14.63 -5.19
N SER A 3 -58.78 -15.77 -4.53
CA SER A 3 -57.92 -16.00 -3.38
C SER A 3 -56.44 -15.79 -3.72
N ALA A 4 -55.73 -15.20 -2.77
CA ALA A 4 -54.28 -15.01 -2.82
C ALA A 4 -53.52 -16.35 -2.60
N PRO A 5 -52.38 -16.56 -3.23
CA PRO A 5 -51.54 -17.73 -2.97
C PRO A 5 -50.72 -17.56 -1.69
N VAL A 6 -50.67 -18.65 -0.92
CA VAL A 6 -49.92 -18.81 0.30
C VAL A 6 -48.42 -18.89 -0.04
N LEU A 7 -47.60 -18.09 0.59
CA LEU A 7 -46.12 -18.19 0.57
C LEU A 7 -45.68 -19.42 1.36
N GLU A 8 -45.12 -20.38 0.65
CA GLU A 8 -44.44 -21.54 1.19
C GLU A 8 -43.03 -21.15 1.65
N THR A 9 -42.82 -21.24 2.95
CA THR A 9 -41.49 -21.03 3.59
C THR A 9 -40.58 -22.20 3.26
N ALA A 10 -39.53 -21.94 2.47
CA ALA A 10 -38.43 -22.84 2.24
C ALA A 10 -37.57 -22.97 3.51
N GLN A 11 -37.57 -24.14 4.10
CA GLN A 11 -36.71 -24.54 5.20
C GLN A 11 -35.27 -24.71 4.73
N SER A 12 -34.37 -24.12 5.49
CA SER A 12 -32.91 -24.24 5.37
C SER A 12 -32.44 -25.64 5.84
N PRO A 13 -31.59 -26.35 5.08
CA PRO A 13 -31.02 -27.61 5.51
C PRO A 13 -29.63 -27.41 6.12
N PHE A 14 -29.55 -26.91 7.34
CA PHE A 14 -28.35 -27.00 8.17
C PHE A 14 -28.79 -27.19 9.63
N GLU A 15 -29.13 -28.44 9.96
CA GLU A 15 -29.20 -28.87 11.34
C GLU A 15 -28.30 -30.12 11.51
N ASP A 16 -27.37 -29.96 12.43
CA ASP A 16 -26.87 -30.91 13.42
C ASP A 16 -26.02 -32.10 12.94
N GLU A 17 -24.72 -31.99 13.16
CA GLU A 17 -23.92 -33.17 13.53
C GLU A 17 -22.99 -32.83 14.69
N THR A 18 -23.56 -32.92 15.90
CA THR A 18 -22.84 -33.18 17.13
C THR A 18 -22.41 -34.65 17.17
N SER A 19 -21.12 -34.91 16.95
CA SER A 19 -20.52 -36.17 17.42
C SER A 19 -19.04 -35.96 17.69
N ALA A 20 -18.69 -35.77 18.95
CA ALA A 20 -17.34 -35.92 19.45
C ALA A 20 -17.10 -37.39 19.81
N PRO A 21 -15.94 -37.97 19.54
CA PRO A 21 -15.38 -39.02 20.38
C PRO A 21 -14.16 -38.46 21.13
N ALA A 22 -14.23 -38.60 22.44
CA ALA A 22 -13.10 -38.51 23.33
C ALA A 22 -12.11 -39.63 23.06
N ALA A 23 -10.84 -39.31 22.89
CA ALA A 23 -9.75 -40.25 23.13
C ALA A 23 -8.57 -39.49 23.73
N ALA A 24 -8.32 -39.83 24.98
CA ALA A 24 -7.17 -39.45 25.77
C ALA A 24 -5.87 -39.94 25.11
N GLY A 25 -4.98 -39.02 24.79
CA GLY A 25 -3.58 -39.29 24.51
C GLY A 25 -2.74 -38.45 25.46
N ALA A 26 -2.06 -39.10 26.40
CA ALA A 26 -1.13 -38.45 27.33
C ALA A 26 -0.03 -37.70 26.58
N PRO A 27 0.45 -36.56 27.05
CA PRO A 27 1.57 -35.88 26.43
C PRO A 27 2.86 -36.64 26.66
N ALA A 28 3.53 -37.00 25.56
CA ALA A 28 4.88 -37.54 25.57
C ALA A 28 5.82 -36.51 26.25
N ALA A 29 6.64 -37.04 27.16
CA ALA A 29 7.65 -36.29 27.89
C ALA A 29 8.59 -35.55 26.87
N LEU A 30 8.69 -34.25 27.03
CA LEU A 30 9.68 -33.43 26.34
C LEU A 30 11.08 -33.85 26.85
N GLU A 31 11.85 -34.47 25.97
CA GLU A 31 13.28 -34.68 26.17
C GLU A 31 13.98 -33.31 26.36
N PRO A 32 14.92 -33.19 27.29
CA PRO A 32 15.65 -31.95 27.48
C PRO A 32 16.56 -31.71 26.25
N HIS A 33 16.22 -30.72 25.43
CA HIS A 33 17.11 -30.25 24.39
C HIS A 33 18.42 -29.77 25.01
N ALA A 34 19.51 -30.43 24.65
CA ALA A 34 20.86 -29.99 24.99
C ALA A 34 21.06 -28.55 24.54
N ALA A 35 21.55 -27.70 25.44
CA ALA A 35 21.87 -26.33 25.14
C ALA A 35 22.88 -26.26 23.97
N PRO A 36 22.74 -25.31 23.02
CA PRO A 36 23.70 -25.15 21.96
C PRO A 36 25.06 -24.78 22.55
N VAL A 37 26.05 -25.59 22.23
CA VAL A 37 27.46 -25.30 22.58
C VAL A 37 27.85 -24.04 21.79
N LEU A 38 28.08 -22.94 22.51
CA LEU A 38 28.63 -21.72 21.92
C LEU A 38 30.05 -22.05 21.41
N HIS A 39 30.16 -22.23 20.11
CA HIS A 39 31.49 -22.21 19.47
C HIS A 39 32.05 -20.80 19.60
N LEU A 40 33.13 -20.69 20.41
CA LEU A 40 33.95 -19.50 20.46
C LEU A 40 34.50 -19.25 19.06
N VAL A 41 34.00 -18.24 18.37
CA VAL A 41 34.58 -17.76 17.11
C VAL A 41 35.91 -17.11 17.47
N PRO A 42 37.04 -17.51 16.87
CA PRO A 42 38.32 -16.86 17.14
C PRO A 42 38.23 -15.39 16.78
N ALA A 43 38.84 -14.55 17.61
CA ALA A 43 38.85 -13.09 17.46
C ALA A 43 39.12 -12.69 16.01
N ALA A 44 38.19 -11.92 15.44
CA ALA A 44 38.29 -11.42 14.08
C ALA A 44 39.60 -10.65 13.90
N THR A 45 40.40 -11.11 12.97
CA THR A 45 41.52 -10.35 12.43
C THR A 45 41.04 -9.00 11.97
N ALA A 46 41.65 -7.92 12.46
CA ALA A 46 41.26 -6.56 12.15
C ALA A 46 41.13 -6.37 10.63
N VAL A 47 39.89 -6.09 10.17
CA VAL A 47 39.66 -5.71 8.80
C VAL A 47 40.30 -4.35 8.59
N PRO A 48 41.16 -4.16 7.58
CA PRO A 48 41.75 -2.86 7.31
C PRO A 48 40.64 -1.86 7.02
N THR A 49 40.59 -0.79 7.79
CA THR A 49 39.68 0.34 7.57
C THR A 49 40.12 1.06 6.29
N ALA A 50 39.72 0.53 5.14
CA ALA A 50 39.81 1.30 3.91
C ALA A 50 38.87 2.51 4.07
N SER A 51 39.47 3.71 4.06
CA SER A 51 38.70 4.95 4.01
C SER A 51 37.90 4.94 2.71
N VAL A 52 36.59 4.63 2.79
CA VAL A 52 35.69 4.80 1.68
C VAL A 52 35.45 6.30 1.55
N THR A 53 36.16 6.91 0.59
CA THR A 53 35.85 8.27 0.16
C THR A 53 34.49 8.22 -0.53
N ILE A 54 33.43 8.64 0.15
CA ILE A 54 32.13 8.82 -0.45
C ILE A 54 32.27 10.04 -1.36
N PRO A 55 32.08 9.91 -2.69
CA PRO A 55 32.06 11.07 -3.58
C PRO A 55 30.90 11.96 -3.15
N SER A 56 31.18 13.23 -2.90
CA SER A 56 30.16 14.25 -2.61
C SER A 56 29.50 14.75 -3.91
N GLU A 57 29.04 13.81 -4.73
CA GLU A 57 28.24 14.18 -5.90
C GLU A 57 26.75 14.12 -5.54
N PRO A 58 26.02 15.23 -5.61
CA PRO A 58 24.60 15.31 -5.24
C PRO A 58 23.65 14.71 -6.28
N THR A 59 24.11 13.82 -7.15
CA THR A 59 23.31 13.36 -8.31
C THR A 59 23.34 11.86 -8.55
N ALA A 60 23.69 11.05 -7.60
CA ALA A 60 23.31 9.63 -7.69
C ALA A 60 21.84 9.51 -7.27
N ARG A 61 20.94 9.82 -8.20
CA ARG A 61 19.58 9.29 -8.14
C ARG A 61 19.73 7.78 -8.14
N ILE A 62 19.56 7.16 -6.99
CA ILE A 62 19.48 5.71 -6.91
C ILE A 62 18.21 5.35 -7.67
N HIS A 63 18.37 5.00 -8.95
CA HIS A 63 17.33 4.32 -9.70
C HIS A 63 17.12 2.96 -9.04
N TRP A 64 16.16 2.85 -8.17
CA TRP A 64 15.67 1.58 -7.69
C TRP A 64 15.00 0.86 -8.86
N ILE A 65 15.80 0.05 -9.57
CA ILE A 65 15.29 -0.94 -10.52
C ILE A 65 14.65 -2.04 -9.67
N GLY A 66 13.37 -1.94 -9.46
CA GLY A 66 12.55 -2.93 -8.75
C GLY A 66 11.68 -2.24 -7.71
N SER A 67 10.48 -1.94 -8.09
CA SER A 67 9.23 -1.81 -7.34
C SER A 67 9.30 -1.94 -5.81
N PHE A 68 10.03 -1.10 -5.13
CA PHE A 68 9.64 -0.68 -3.81
C PHE A 68 9.37 0.82 -3.89
N VAL A 69 8.26 1.14 -4.56
CA VAL A 69 7.56 2.38 -4.26
C VAL A 69 7.24 2.24 -2.78
N TYR A 70 7.92 3.03 -1.94
CA TYR A 70 7.63 3.02 -0.51
C TYR A 70 6.17 3.42 -0.35
N ASP A 71 5.33 2.44 -0.05
CA ASP A 71 3.92 2.66 0.17
C ASP A 71 3.74 3.70 1.27
N ARG A 72 2.94 4.70 0.99
CA ARG A 72 2.51 5.65 2.00
C ARG A 72 1.25 5.11 2.67
N HIS A 73 1.25 5.02 4.00
CA HIS A 73 0.04 4.61 4.71
C HIS A 73 -0.99 5.75 4.76
N PRO A 74 -2.30 5.45 4.73
CA PRO A 74 -3.34 6.46 4.76
C PRO A 74 -3.25 7.42 5.95
N ALA A 75 -2.90 6.91 7.14
CA ALA A 75 -2.76 7.75 8.34
C ALA A 75 -1.62 8.77 8.22
N ASP A 76 -0.49 8.37 7.64
CA ASP A 76 0.64 9.27 7.42
C ASP A 76 0.31 10.34 6.38
N LEU A 77 -0.34 9.93 5.28
CA LEU A 77 -0.76 10.88 4.25
C LEU A 77 -1.79 11.87 4.79
N TYR A 78 -2.76 11.39 5.60
CA TYR A 78 -3.75 12.28 6.22
C TYR A 78 -3.10 13.30 7.15
N ALA A 79 -2.14 12.87 7.96
CA ALA A 79 -1.39 13.78 8.82
C ALA A 79 -0.64 14.86 8.02
N ASP A 80 -0.01 14.49 6.90
CA ASP A 80 0.68 15.43 6.02
C ASP A 80 -0.27 16.42 5.35
N ILE A 81 -1.45 15.97 4.89
CA ILE A 81 -2.49 16.84 4.31
C ILE A 81 -2.97 17.85 5.35
N VAL A 82 -3.29 17.40 6.57
CA VAL A 82 -3.75 18.28 7.66
C VAL A 82 -2.68 19.26 8.09
N ALA A 83 -1.42 18.85 8.08
CA ALA A 83 -0.28 19.74 8.40
C ALA A 83 0.04 20.74 7.27
N GLY A 84 -0.58 20.61 6.09
CA GLY A 84 -0.25 21.42 4.93
C GLY A 84 1.19 21.22 4.47
N ALA A 85 1.64 19.95 4.42
CA ALA A 85 3.01 19.61 4.06
C ALA A 85 3.41 20.28 2.74
N PRO A 86 4.51 21.06 2.72
CA PRO A 86 4.96 21.73 1.50
C PRO A 86 5.36 20.66 0.46
N ASP A 87 5.16 20.99 -0.80
CA ASP A 87 5.58 20.17 -1.94
C ASP A 87 4.97 18.74 -1.96
N LEU A 88 3.84 18.53 -1.28
CA LEU A 88 3.05 17.31 -1.36
C LEU A 88 1.92 17.47 -2.39
N VAL A 89 1.85 16.56 -3.34
CA VAL A 89 0.77 16.49 -4.33
C VAL A 89 0.11 15.11 -4.24
N VAL A 90 -1.18 15.08 -3.95
CA VAL A 90 -1.97 13.83 -3.95
C VAL A 90 -2.56 13.63 -5.34
N VAL A 91 -2.38 12.44 -5.92
CA VAL A 91 -2.77 12.14 -7.30
C VAL A 91 -3.77 10.99 -7.35
N ASP A 92 -4.94 11.24 -7.89
CA ASP A 92 -5.92 10.21 -8.23
C ASP A 92 -5.66 9.66 -9.63
N ALA A 93 -5.29 8.39 -9.73
CA ALA A 93 -5.00 7.71 -10.98
C ALA A 93 -6.24 7.15 -11.69
N ARG A 94 -7.42 7.32 -11.12
CA ARG A 94 -8.69 6.83 -11.67
C ARG A 94 -9.20 7.73 -12.80
N TYR A 95 -10.24 7.28 -13.47
CA TYR A 95 -10.92 8.10 -14.49
C TYR A 95 -11.63 9.30 -13.87
N ALA A 96 -11.76 10.38 -14.65
CA ALA A 96 -12.33 11.64 -14.22
C ALA A 96 -13.75 11.49 -13.62
N GLU A 97 -14.57 10.62 -14.19
CA GLU A 97 -15.93 10.37 -13.71
C GLU A 97 -15.96 9.79 -12.30
N THR A 98 -14.99 8.93 -11.97
CA THR A 98 -14.86 8.34 -10.62
C THR A 98 -14.24 9.31 -9.64
N TYR A 99 -13.31 10.13 -10.10
CA TYR A 99 -12.71 11.21 -9.31
C TYR A 99 -13.77 12.24 -8.90
N ALA A 100 -14.59 12.70 -9.84
CA ALA A 100 -15.64 13.68 -9.56
C ALA A 100 -16.66 13.20 -8.51
N LEU A 101 -16.94 11.90 -8.47
CA LEU A 101 -17.86 11.32 -7.49
C LEU A 101 -17.29 11.29 -6.07
N GLU A 102 -16.02 11.03 -5.91
CA GLU A 102 -15.36 10.94 -4.60
C GLU A 102 -13.83 10.85 -4.79
N HIS A 103 -13.09 11.70 -4.09
CA HIS A 103 -11.62 11.68 -4.09
C HIS A 103 -11.05 12.10 -2.73
N LEU A 104 -9.74 11.95 -2.53
CA LEU A 104 -9.04 12.40 -1.33
C LEU A 104 -8.95 13.93 -1.31
N PRO A 105 -8.96 14.56 -0.11
CA PRO A 105 -8.89 16.02 0.01
C PRO A 105 -7.69 16.61 -0.74
N GLY A 106 -7.97 17.60 -1.58
CA GLY A 106 -6.96 18.30 -2.37
C GLY A 106 -6.28 17.48 -3.45
N ALA A 107 -6.77 16.29 -3.77
CA ALA A 107 -6.19 15.47 -4.82
C ALA A 107 -6.40 16.08 -6.22
N VAL A 108 -5.45 15.85 -7.11
CA VAL A 108 -5.56 16.16 -8.54
C VAL A 108 -5.79 14.88 -9.33
N ASN A 109 -6.64 14.93 -10.35
CA ASN A 109 -6.88 13.78 -11.21
C ASN A 109 -5.84 13.70 -12.32
N LEU A 110 -5.09 12.58 -12.36
CA LEU A 110 -4.06 12.36 -13.39
C LEU A 110 -4.01 10.87 -13.78
N PRO A 111 -4.90 10.42 -14.65
CA PRO A 111 -4.89 9.05 -15.17
C PRO A 111 -3.61 8.76 -15.96
N TRP A 112 -3.09 7.54 -15.85
CA TRP A 112 -1.83 7.15 -16.50
C TRP A 112 -1.81 7.36 -18.02
N ARG A 113 -2.98 7.36 -18.69
CA ARG A 113 -3.09 7.57 -20.14
C ARG A 113 -2.79 9.00 -20.56
N ASP A 114 -2.99 9.95 -19.66
CA ASP A 114 -2.86 11.37 -19.90
C ASP A 114 -1.48 11.91 -19.51
N ILE A 115 -0.55 11.03 -19.10
CA ILE A 115 0.79 11.39 -18.66
C ILE A 115 1.77 11.34 -19.83
N ASP A 116 2.28 12.50 -20.19
CA ASP A 116 3.39 12.72 -21.11
C ASP A 116 4.21 13.96 -20.69
N GLU A 117 5.28 14.27 -21.42
CA GLU A 117 6.14 15.43 -21.15
C GLU A 117 5.37 16.75 -21.22
N THR A 118 4.39 16.85 -22.10
CA THR A 118 3.62 18.09 -22.32
C THR A 118 2.62 18.30 -21.17
N THR A 119 1.86 17.28 -20.85
CA THR A 119 0.82 17.33 -19.80
C THR A 119 1.42 17.51 -18.41
N THR A 120 2.65 17.08 -18.19
CA THR A 120 3.37 17.19 -16.92
C THR A 120 4.37 18.34 -16.86
N ALA A 121 4.51 19.15 -17.92
CA ALA A 121 5.49 20.23 -18.02
C ALA A 121 5.35 21.30 -16.91
N HIS A 122 4.13 21.49 -16.41
CA HIS A 122 3.81 22.44 -15.34
C HIS A 122 4.02 21.91 -13.93
N LEU A 123 4.30 20.61 -13.77
CA LEU A 123 4.47 19.96 -12.49
C LEU A 123 5.89 20.16 -11.93
N SER A 124 6.00 20.41 -10.63
CA SER A 124 7.30 20.55 -9.95
C SER A 124 7.99 19.18 -9.82
N ARG A 125 9.24 19.09 -10.21
CA ARG A 125 10.05 17.88 -10.05
C ARG A 125 10.59 17.69 -8.63
N GLU A 126 10.49 18.71 -7.80
CA GLU A 126 10.91 18.69 -6.41
C GLU A 126 9.80 18.19 -5.49
N ALA A 127 8.54 18.26 -5.94
CA ALA A 127 7.39 17.80 -5.19
C ALA A 127 7.35 16.26 -5.04
N LEU A 128 6.76 15.82 -3.94
CA LEU A 128 6.41 14.41 -3.71
C LEU A 128 5.00 14.15 -4.21
N TYR A 129 4.86 13.27 -5.18
CA TYR A 129 3.58 12.83 -5.72
C TYR A 129 3.13 11.54 -5.05
N VAL A 130 2.07 11.58 -4.24
CA VAL A 130 1.47 10.39 -3.62
C VAL A 130 0.27 9.96 -4.45
N ILE A 131 0.41 8.83 -5.13
CA ILE A 131 -0.54 8.35 -6.13
C ILE A 131 -1.43 7.28 -5.53
N TYR A 132 -2.72 7.37 -5.77
CA TYR A 132 -3.66 6.35 -5.34
C TYR A 132 -4.64 5.92 -6.44
N CYS A 133 -5.27 4.79 -6.20
CA CYS A 133 -6.36 4.23 -7.00
C CYS A 133 -7.48 3.76 -6.06
N TRP A 134 -8.35 2.90 -6.53
CA TRP A 134 -9.48 2.39 -5.74
C TRP A 134 -9.03 1.54 -4.54
N ASN A 135 -8.17 0.55 -4.77
CA ASN A 135 -7.66 -0.39 -3.76
C ASN A 135 -6.31 -1.00 -4.16
N ALA A 136 -5.77 -1.89 -3.32
CA ALA A 136 -4.48 -2.55 -3.55
C ALA A 136 -4.42 -3.43 -4.81
N SER A 137 -5.54 -3.87 -5.35
CA SER A 137 -5.60 -4.68 -6.58
C SER A 137 -5.70 -3.85 -7.86
N CYS A 138 -5.84 -2.53 -7.72
CA CYS A 138 -5.98 -1.62 -8.86
C CYS A 138 -4.59 -1.24 -9.39
N HIS A 139 -4.32 -1.51 -10.66
CA HIS A 139 -3.03 -1.22 -11.27
C HIS A 139 -2.90 0.19 -11.88
N ALA A 140 -3.91 1.05 -11.75
CA ALA A 140 -3.84 2.39 -12.33
C ALA A 140 -2.81 3.25 -11.59
N SER A 141 -2.74 3.20 -10.26
CA SER A 141 -1.73 3.92 -9.46
C SER A 141 -0.31 3.51 -9.86
N THR A 142 -0.04 2.22 -9.96
CA THR A 142 1.28 1.71 -10.37
C THR A 142 1.67 2.20 -11.77
N LYS A 143 0.74 2.19 -12.72
CA LYS A 143 1.01 2.70 -14.08
C LYS A 143 1.27 4.21 -14.11
N THR A 144 0.49 4.97 -13.32
CA THR A 144 0.71 6.41 -13.15
C THR A 144 2.06 6.68 -12.51
N ALA A 145 2.40 5.97 -11.42
CA ALA A 145 3.69 6.09 -10.75
C ALA A 145 4.86 5.80 -11.69
N GLN A 146 4.83 4.69 -12.41
CA GLN A 146 5.88 4.32 -13.37
C GLN A 146 6.10 5.38 -14.46
N ARG A 147 5.02 5.98 -14.99
CA ARG A 147 5.15 7.03 -16.01
C ARG A 147 5.72 8.33 -15.45
N LEU A 148 5.26 8.76 -14.29
CA LEU A 148 5.80 9.93 -13.62
C LEU A 148 7.27 9.72 -13.22
N GLU A 149 7.61 8.54 -12.69
CA GLU A 149 8.99 8.19 -12.36
C GLU A 149 9.90 8.20 -13.60
N ALA A 150 9.44 7.64 -14.73
CA ALA A 150 10.18 7.67 -16.00
C ALA A 150 10.45 9.11 -16.49
N LEU A 151 9.54 10.06 -16.18
CA LEU A 151 9.71 11.48 -16.45
C LEU A 151 10.53 12.22 -15.36
N GLY A 152 11.03 11.51 -14.35
CA GLY A 152 11.91 12.04 -13.31
C GLY A 152 11.22 12.71 -12.13
N PHE A 153 9.93 12.44 -11.89
CA PHE A 153 9.21 12.89 -10.71
C PHE A 153 9.47 11.99 -9.50
N ASN A 154 9.34 12.55 -8.30
CA ASN A 154 9.44 11.82 -7.05
C ASN A 154 8.06 11.28 -6.66
N VAL A 155 7.87 9.97 -6.68
CA VAL A 155 6.56 9.33 -6.53
C VAL A 155 6.52 8.32 -5.39
N LYS A 156 5.34 8.17 -4.78
CA LYS A 156 4.96 7.10 -3.85
C LYS A 156 3.55 6.63 -4.16
N GLU A 157 3.23 5.39 -3.84
CA GLU A 157 1.86 4.90 -3.90
C GLU A 157 1.21 4.87 -2.52
N LEU A 158 -0.08 5.21 -2.45
CA LEU A 158 -0.87 5.09 -1.23
C LEU A 158 -1.29 3.64 -1.05
N HIS A 159 -0.87 3.04 0.06
CA HIS A 159 -1.24 1.67 0.41
C HIS A 159 -2.77 1.54 0.53
N GLY A 160 -3.32 0.50 -0.12
CA GLY A 160 -4.76 0.21 -0.07
C GLY A 160 -5.68 1.22 -0.76
N GLY A 161 -5.16 2.35 -1.24
CA GLY A 161 -5.88 3.37 -2.00
C GLY A 161 -7.06 3.99 -1.25
N LEU A 162 -8.05 4.47 -2.02
CA LEU A 162 -9.26 5.10 -1.48
C LEU A 162 -10.05 4.19 -0.53
N GLN A 163 -10.05 2.88 -0.79
CA GLN A 163 -10.79 1.93 0.06
C GLN A 163 -10.24 1.88 1.48
N ASP A 164 -8.91 1.79 1.65
CA ASP A 164 -8.29 1.73 2.98
C ASP A 164 -8.29 3.10 3.67
N TRP A 165 -8.22 4.20 2.90
CA TRP A 165 -8.46 5.55 3.40
C TRP A 165 -9.84 5.67 4.07
N LYS A 166 -10.89 5.22 3.39
CA LYS A 166 -12.27 5.23 3.90
C LYS A 166 -12.48 4.30 5.09
N LYS A 167 -11.85 3.13 5.11
CA LYS A 167 -11.89 2.21 6.27
C LYS A 167 -11.34 2.83 7.55
N GLN A 168 -10.38 3.74 7.43
CA GLN A 168 -9.83 4.48 8.56
C GLN A 168 -10.68 5.71 8.96
N GLY A 169 -11.76 5.98 8.24
CA GLY A 169 -12.70 7.06 8.53
C GLY A 169 -12.21 8.44 8.11
N PHE A 170 -11.21 8.55 7.26
CA PHE A 170 -10.71 9.82 6.76
C PHE A 170 -11.67 10.47 5.74
N PRO A 171 -11.73 11.81 5.69
CA PRO A 171 -12.65 12.54 4.83
C PRO A 171 -12.34 12.37 3.34
N THR A 172 -13.37 12.53 2.52
CA THR A 172 -13.28 12.59 1.05
C THR A 172 -13.99 13.84 0.54
N GLU A 173 -13.66 14.25 -0.68
CA GLU A 173 -14.26 15.39 -1.39
C GLU A 173 -14.97 14.94 -2.66
N ARG A 174 -15.73 15.85 -3.27
CA ARG A 174 -16.43 15.67 -4.56
C ARG A 174 -16.30 16.95 -5.37
N GLU A 175 -16.29 16.84 -6.69
CA GLU A 175 -16.50 17.97 -7.58
C GLU A 175 -17.97 18.37 -7.71
#